data_ebb3d29ba4842264886b7d329fd6b841
#
_entry.id   ebb3d29ba4842264886b7d329fd6b841
#
_cell.length_a   1.000
_cell.length_b   1.000
_cell.length_c   1.000
_cell.angle_alpha   90.00
_cell.angle_beta   90.00
_cell.angle_gamma   90.00
#
_symmetry.space_group_name_H-M   'P 1'
#
loop_
_entity.id
_entity.type
_entity.pdbx_description
1 polymer ?
#
loop_
_entity_poly.entity_id
_entity_poly.type
_entity_poly.pdbx_seq_one_letter_code
_entity_poly.pdbx_strand_id
1 'polypeptide(L)'
;MARGARRAPDCGVREVYSLRREWRLGAWLAPALGFFCGCEPSVPESVPAPLRASDVAQPAGWADELAMPSTPDLNPDPNVLEIELEARVADVELLPGLKTPAWTYNGTVPGPMLKAKIGDRVIVHFKNSLPEPTTIHWHGLRVPNDMDGAPGITQTPIESGGSFRYEYTLTDAGTYWYHPHLDSSTQVGRGLYGAFVVEDPADTKTFGDELVLLLSDMGLDEDGQLLPADTGGSFGDLFGREGGTVLVNGKVHPTLKVRNGKQQRWRIINATRARYYNLRLRNHRFVRLGGDNGLAARSEDVYNLIVTPGERADAVFTPADAPGTHNVLRWVPTERGYGSTFNRSAEEMLYIDTVADAPVTPEPIPAELRTIERLDVTNATQRTLELTIAIASSVEMGVNGVPYWKTKPIETTLGATEVWRIVNNTDFSHPFHLHGYFFQVQDAARVLEWKDTVNVPTKSELTLAVRFDDRPGAWMYHCHILDHAEAGMMGTLLVRDPASAAADLPAPMHNH
;
A
#
# COMPACT_ATOMS: atom_id res chain seq x y z
N MET A 1 -22.75 -66.16 25.86
CA MET A 1 -24.24 -66.03 25.84
C MET A 1 -24.57 -64.56 25.73
N ALA A 2 -25.42 -64.20 24.73
CA ALA A 2 -26.23 -62.98 24.51
C ALA A 2 -25.55 -61.59 24.64
N ARG A 3 -25.21 -60.96 23.62
CA ARG A 3 -25.77 -59.96 22.68
C ARG A 3 -26.74 -58.94 23.32
N GLY A 4 -26.36 -57.67 23.28
CA GLY A 4 -27.22 -56.52 23.54
C GLY A 4 -26.83 -55.33 22.61
N ALA A 5 -27.59 -55.18 21.53
CA ALA A 5 -27.50 -54.08 20.61
C ALA A 5 -28.13 -52.80 21.21
N ARG A 6 -27.51 -51.65 21.08
CA ARG A 6 -28.13 -50.36 21.38
C ARG A 6 -28.40 -49.61 20.07
N ARG A 7 -29.66 -49.17 19.93
CA ARG A 7 -30.21 -48.36 18.83
C ARG A 7 -29.76 -46.92 18.93
N ALA A 8 -29.58 -46.29 17.78
CA ALA A 8 -29.37 -44.84 17.60
C ALA A 8 -30.71 -44.09 17.80
N PRO A 9 -30.67 -42.82 18.24
CA PRO A 9 -31.85 -41.98 18.30
C PRO A 9 -32.15 -41.26 17.01
N ASP A 10 -33.42 -41.20 16.69
CA ASP A 10 -34.11 -40.56 15.60
C ASP A 10 -34.02 -39.02 15.71
N CYS A 11 -33.69 -38.34 14.63
CA CYS A 11 -33.72 -36.88 14.59
C CYS A 11 -34.90 -36.42 13.73
N GLY A 12 -35.91 -35.91 14.40
CA GLY A 12 -37.15 -35.43 13.81
C GLY A 12 -36.97 -34.14 13.01
N VAL A 13 -37.53 -34.17 11.82
CA VAL A 13 -37.70 -33.05 10.90
C VAL A 13 -38.78 -32.10 11.43
N ARG A 14 -38.49 -30.82 11.55
CA ARG A 14 -39.51 -29.77 11.68
C ARG A 14 -39.50 -28.91 10.41
N GLU A 15 -40.62 -28.98 9.71
CA GLU A 15 -41.00 -28.05 8.65
C GLU A 15 -41.19 -26.63 9.22
N VAL A 16 -40.67 -25.62 8.52
CA VAL A 16 -41.07 -24.24 8.70
C VAL A 16 -41.37 -23.62 7.34
N TYR A 17 -42.53 -23.05 7.29
CA TYR A 17 -43.29 -22.54 6.16
C TYR A 17 -42.59 -21.49 5.30
N SER A 18 -42.89 -21.54 3.99
CA SER A 18 -42.57 -20.65 2.92
C SER A 18 -43.22 -19.26 3.02
N LEU A 19 -42.51 -18.22 2.71
CA LEU A 19 -43.06 -17.00 2.13
C LEU A 19 -42.38 -16.72 0.77
N ARG A 20 -43.14 -16.89 -0.28
CA ARG A 20 -42.77 -16.56 -1.68
C ARG A 20 -42.66 -15.04 -1.85
N ARG A 21 -41.57 -14.56 -2.43
CA ARG A 21 -41.55 -13.39 -3.29
C ARG A 21 -40.71 -13.68 -4.51
N GLU A 22 -41.34 -13.63 -5.67
CA GLU A 22 -40.75 -13.87 -6.97
C GLU A 22 -39.80 -12.73 -7.36
N TRP A 23 -38.56 -13.08 -7.68
CA TRP A 23 -37.71 -12.26 -8.55
C TRP A 23 -37.14 -13.18 -9.63
N ARG A 24 -37.49 -12.86 -10.88
CA ARG A 24 -36.92 -13.52 -12.05
C ARG A 24 -35.51 -12.99 -12.25
N LEU A 25 -34.53 -13.88 -12.17
CA LEU A 25 -33.18 -13.68 -12.74
C LEU A 25 -32.73 -14.99 -13.36
N GLY A 26 -32.14 -14.84 -14.56
CA GLY A 26 -31.80 -15.92 -15.48
C GLY A 26 -30.74 -16.87 -14.89
N ALA A 27 -30.98 -18.12 -15.22
CA ALA A 27 -30.09 -19.25 -14.95
C ALA A 27 -28.82 -19.15 -15.78
N TRP A 28 -27.69 -19.43 -15.13
CA TRP A 28 -26.54 -20.19 -15.66
C TRP A 28 -25.58 -20.46 -14.49
N LEU A 29 -25.68 -21.66 -13.93
CA LEU A 29 -24.58 -22.41 -13.32
C LEU A 29 -25.14 -23.74 -12.80
N ALA A 30 -24.85 -24.81 -13.51
CA ALA A 30 -25.07 -26.16 -13.04
C ALA A 30 -23.85 -26.61 -12.19
N PRO A 31 -24.02 -27.13 -10.98
CA PRO A 31 -22.92 -27.73 -10.24
C PRO A 31 -22.71 -29.18 -10.71
N ALA A 32 -21.52 -29.50 -11.16
CA ALA A 32 -21.06 -30.88 -11.28
C ALA A 32 -20.70 -31.38 -9.87
N LEU A 33 -21.62 -32.11 -9.24
CA LEU A 33 -21.36 -32.91 -8.03
C LEU A 33 -20.65 -34.20 -8.43
N GLY A 34 -19.33 -34.21 -8.33
CA GLY A 34 -18.55 -35.46 -8.33
C GLY A 34 -18.48 -36.03 -6.93
N PHE A 35 -19.05 -37.21 -6.72
CA PHE A 35 -18.85 -38.00 -5.50
C PHE A 35 -17.41 -38.47 -5.43
N PHE A 36 -16.61 -37.92 -4.51
CA PHE A 36 -15.37 -38.54 -4.06
C PHE A 36 -15.63 -39.23 -2.71
N CYS A 37 -15.48 -40.54 -2.74
CA CYS A 37 -15.54 -41.37 -1.54
C CYS A 37 -14.14 -41.44 -0.91
N GLY A 38 -14.01 -41.04 0.34
CA GLY A 38 -13.08 -41.59 1.30
C GLY A 38 -11.63 -41.10 1.26
N CYS A 39 -11.38 -40.05 1.98
CA CYS A 39 -10.30 -39.84 2.97
C CYS A 39 -10.69 -38.54 3.68
N GLU A 40 -11.02 -38.58 4.95
CA GLU A 40 -11.12 -37.35 5.74
C GLU A 40 -9.75 -36.69 5.70
N PRO A 41 -9.61 -35.49 5.13
CA PRO A 41 -8.40 -34.70 5.35
C PRO A 41 -8.36 -34.44 6.85
N SER A 42 -7.24 -34.74 7.48
CA SER A 42 -6.93 -34.23 8.81
C SER A 42 -7.21 -32.73 8.79
N VAL A 43 -8.17 -32.28 9.61
CA VAL A 43 -8.41 -30.84 9.80
C VAL A 43 -7.04 -30.28 10.21
N PRO A 44 -6.45 -29.36 9.45
CA PRO A 44 -5.20 -28.76 9.88
C PRO A 44 -5.44 -28.13 11.22
N GLU A 45 -4.50 -28.32 12.14
CA GLU A 45 -4.45 -27.67 13.44
C GLU A 45 -4.90 -26.22 13.26
N SER A 46 -5.94 -25.81 13.99
CA SER A 46 -6.59 -24.50 13.78
C SER A 46 -5.52 -23.41 13.83
N VAL A 47 -5.29 -22.75 12.70
CA VAL A 47 -4.45 -21.54 12.69
C VAL A 47 -5.02 -20.60 13.75
N PRO A 48 -4.22 -20.15 14.73
CA PRO A 48 -4.70 -19.25 15.76
C PRO A 48 -5.37 -18.03 15.11
N ALA A 49 -6.46 -17.56 15.69
CA ALA A 49 -7.11 -16.35 15.19
C ALA A 49 -6.09 -15.20 15.26
N PRO A 50 -5.96 -14.38 14.19
CA PRO A 50 -5.02 -13.28 14.22
C PRO A 50 -5.37 -12.30 15.33
N LEU A 51 -4.37 -11.86 16.08
CA LEU A 51 -4.50 -10.83 17.09
C LEU A 51 -4.95 -9.52 16.44
N ARG A 52 -5.95 -8.86 17.04
CA ARG A 52 -6.41 -7.54 16.59
C ARG A 52 -5.89 -6.48 17.55
N ALA A 53 -5.61 -5.30 17.00
CA ALA A 53 -5.16 -4.16 17.80
C ALA A 53 -6.11 -3.82 18.95
N SER A 54 -7.43 -4.00 18.74
CA SER A 54 -8.47 -3.81 19.77
C SER A 54 -8.38 -4.79 20.96
N ASP A 55 -7.69 -5.91 20.79
CA ASP A 55 -7.61 -6.96 21.79
C ASP A 55 -6.43 -6.74 22.76
N VAL A 56 -5.61 -5.71 22.50
CA VAL A 56 -4.39 -5.43 23.27
C VAL A 56 -4.59 -4.24 24.19
N ALA A 57 -4.45 -4.46 25.49
CA ALA A 57 -4.44 -3.38 26.47
C ALA A 57 -3.13 -2.59 26.36
N GLN A 58 -3.24 -1.27 26.19
CA GLN A 58 -2.09 -0.38 26.06
C GLN A 58 -1.73 0.19 27.44
N PRO A 59 -0.49 0.05 27.94
CA PRO A 59 -0.04 0.75 29.13
C PRO A 59 -0.05 2.27 28.90
N ALA A 60 -0.26 3.03 29.95
CA ALA A 60 -0.18 4.49 29.87
C ALA A 60 1.20 4.92 29.37
N GLY A 61 1.23 5.79 28.37
CA GLY A 61 2.45 6.30 27.74
C GLY A 61 3.14 5.37 26.75
N TRP A 62 2.62 4.16 26.53
CA TRP A 62 3.20 3.19 25.58
C TRP A 62 3.41 3.76 24.18
N ALA A 63 2.43 4.46 23.66
CA ALA A 63 2.41 4.90 22.29
C ALA A 63 2.11 6.41 22.14
N ASP A 64 2.50 7.19 23.14
CA ASP A 64 2.29 8.66 23.15
C ASP A 64 3.21 9.40 22.16
N GLU A 65 4.22 8.72 21.60
CA GLU A 65 5.13 9.28 20.63
C GLU A 65 4.90 8.67 19.24
N LEU A 66 4.65 9.53 18.28
CA LEU A 66 4.47 9.17 16.86
C LEU A 66 5.73 9.43 16.03
N ALA A 67 6.86 9.68 16.68
CA ALA A 67 8.12 9.90 16.00
C ALA A 67 8.51 8.68 15.17
N MET A 68 8.84 8.92 13.90
CA MET A 68 9.41 7.89 13.04
C MET A 68 10.87 7.61 13.43
N PRO A 69 11.35 6.35 13.32
CA PRO A 69 12.77 6.08 13.43
C PRO A 69 13.58 6.94 12.45
N SER A 70 14.79 7.31 12.80
CA SER A 70 15.71 8.08 11.96
C SER A 70 17.05 7.34 11.81
N THR A 71 17.82 7.73 10.79
CA THR A 71 19.19 7.26 10.60
C THR A 71 20.12 8.47 10.45
N PRO A 72 21.37 8.41 10.92
CA PRO A 72 22.33 9.49 10.74
C PRO A 72 22.61 9.76 9.27
N ASP A 73 22.69 11.04 8.90
CA ASP A 73 23.33 11.45 7.65
C ASP A 73 24.86 11.43 7.84
N LEU A 74 25.54 10.72 6.98
CA LEU A 74 26.99 10.52 7.05
C LEU A 74 27.76 11.59 6.29
N ASN A 75 27.07 12.39 5.45
CA ASN A 75 27.71 13.38 4.60
C ASN A 75 27.62 14.78 5.21
N PRO A 76 28.74 15.52 5.31
CA PRO A 76 28.73 16.88 5.82
C PRO A 76 28.18 17.91 4.81
N ASP A 77 28.01 17.57 3.52
CA ASP A 77 27.43 18.46 2.51
C ASP A 77 25.90 18.53 2.69
N PRO A 78 25.31 19.71 2.95
CA PRO A 78 23.87 19.85 3.19
C PRO A 78 22.99 19.57 1.96
N ASN A 79 23.60 19.27 0.79
CA ASN A 79 22.91 18.87 -0.41
C ASN A 79 23.12 17.38 -0.75
N VAL A 80 23.64 16.60 0.18
CA VAL A 80 23.85 15.15 0.04
C VAL A 80 23.23 14.48 1.26
N LEU A 81 22.32 13.54 1.02
CA LEU A 81 21.86 12.60 2.04
C LEU A 81 22.61 11.28 1.83
N GLU A 82 23.54 10.95 2.70
CA GLU A 82 24.30 9.70 2.65
C GLU A 82 24.03 8.86 3.90
N ILE A 83 23.52 7.64 3.72
CA ILE A 83 23.08 6.78 4.83
C ILE A 83 23.54 5.33 4.66
N GLU A 84 23.62 4.62 5.78
CA GLU A 84 23.64 3.16 5.81
C GLU A 84 22.22 2.63 6.06
N LEU A 85 21.82 1.63 5.28
CA LEU A 85 20.55 0.95 5.41
C LEU A 85 20.77 -0.57 5.38
N GLU A 86 20.49 -1.26 6.47
CA GLU A 86 20.65 -2.71 6.59
C GLU A 86 19.28 -3.38 6.73
N ALA A 87 18.96 -4.29 5.80
CA ALA A 87 17.82 -5.19 5.96
C ALA A 87 18.28 -6.40 6.80
N ARG A 88 17.61 -6.65 7.93
CA ARG A 88 17.93 -7.75 8.84
C ARG A 88 16.75 -8.16 9.69
N VAL A 89 16.79 -9.39 10.20
CA VAL A 89 15.85 -9.83 11.25
C VAL A 89 16.25 -9.17 12.57
N ALA A 90 15.27 -8.61 13.27
CA ALA A 90 15.46 -8.07 14.61
C ALA A 90 14.18 -8.20 15.44
N ASP A 91 14.35 -8.32 16.76
CA ASP A 91 13.23 -8.28 17.69
C ASP A 91 12.74 -6.84 17.84
N VAL A 92 11.50 -6.60 17.45
CA VAL A 92 10.82 -5.31 17.61
C VAL A 92 9.66 -5.44 18.59
N GLU A 93 9.34 -4.38 19.30
CA GLU A 93 8.19 -4.33 20.18
C GLU A 93 7.06 -3.57 19.49
N LEU A 94 6.17 -4.32 18.82
CA LEU A 94 4.97 -3.81 18.15
C LEU A 94 3.77 -3.74 19.11
N LEU A 95 3.76 -4.65 20.06
CA LEU A 95 2.78 -4.78 21.13
C LEU A 95 3.49 -4.68 22.48
N PRO A 96 2.89 -4.05 23.48
CA PRO A 96 3.51 -3.86 24.78
C PRO A 96 4.03 -5.16 25.41
N GLY A 97 5.33 -5.22 25.68
CA GLY A 97 5.95 -6.35 26.35
C GLY A 97 6.18 -7.59 25.49
N LEU A 98 5.76 -7.59 24.22
CA LEU A 98 5.95 -8.70 23.30
C LEU A 98 7.01 -8.36 22.25
N LYS A 99 7.93 -9.31 22.02
CA LYS A 99 8.95 -9.19 21.00
C LYS A 99 8.56 -9.99 19.77
N THR A 100 8.52 -9.31 18.63
CA THR A 100 8.25 -9.90 17.32
C THR A 100 9.57 -9.94 16.54
N PRO A 101 10.05 -11.11 16.10
CA PRO A 101 11.21 -11.22 15.20
C PRO A 101 10.77 -10.80 13.78
N ALA A 102 10.78 -9.49 13.53
CA ALA A 102 10.38 -8.90 12.25
C ALA A 102 11.58 -8.73 11.31
N TRP A 103 11.29 -8.59 10.03
CA TRP A 103 12.26 -8.13 9.05
C TRP A 103 12.27 -6.61 9.06
N THR A 104 13.42 -6.04 9.22
CA THR A 104 13.57 -4.63 9.58
C THR A 104 14.56 -3.93 8.68
N TYR A 105 14.40 -2.64 8.48
CA TYR A 105 15.49 -1.77 8.08
C TYR A 105 16.09 -1.12 9.32
N ASN A 106 17.40 -1.29 9.53
CA ASN A 106 18.16 -0.80 10.66
C ASN A 106 17.59 -1.22 12.04
N GLY A 107 16.89 -2.37 12.12
CA GLY A 107 16.39 -2.93 13.37
C GLY A 107 15.07 -2.35 13.86
N THR A 108 14.34 -1.61 13.05
CA THR A 108 13.06 -0.99 13.40
C THR A 108 11.96 -1.31 12.37
N VAL A 109 10.71 -1.25 12.81
CA VAL A 109 9.50 -1.27 11.98
C VAL A 109 8.61 -0.09 12.39
N PRO A 110 8.31 0.83 11.46
CA PRO A 110 8.87 0.94 10.13
C PRO A 110 10.37 1.19 10.17
N GLY A 111 11.05 1.05 9.02
CA GLY A 111 12.42 1.47 8.84
C GLY A 111 12.59 2.99 9.01
N PRO A 112 13.85 3.50 9.04
CA PRO A 112 14.12 4.92 9.23
C PRO A 112 13.38 5.80 8.22
N MET A 113 12.78 6.89 8.68
CA MET A 113 12.27 7.93 7.81
C MET A 113 13.44 8.70 7.17
N LEU A 114 13.46 8.73 5.84
CA LEU A 114 14.40 9.53 5.08
C LEU A 114 13.78 10.91 4.79
N LYS A 115 14.58 11.96 4.91
CA LYS A 115 14.15 13.32 4.65
C LYS A 115 15.22 14.06 3.88
N ALA A 116 14.85 14.64 2.74
CA ALA A 116 15.73 15.40 1.86
C ALA A 116 14.92 16.46 1.12
N LYS A 117 15.56 17.22 0.23
CA LYS A 117 14.92 18.24 -0.59
C LYS A 117 15.22 18.05 -2.08
N ILE A 118 14.44 18.67 -2.94
CA ILE A 118 14.71 18.72 -4.38
C ILE A 118 16.14 19.21 -4.61
N GLY A 119 16.86 18.53 -5.50
CA GLY A 119 18.26 18.81 -5.85
C GLY A 119 19.27 18.07 -4.99
N ASP A 120 18.90 17.50 -3.86
CA ASP A 120 19.82 16.69 -3.06
C ASP A 120 20.20 15.42 -3.78
N ARG A 121 21.47 15.04 -3.63
CA ARG A 121 22.01 13.75 -4.03
C ARG A 121 21.82 12.77 -2.89
N VAL A 122 21.16 11.65 -3.17
CA VAL A 122 20.95 10.57 -2.20
C VAL A 122 21.95 9.45 -2.48
N ILE A 123 22.59 8.98 -1.41
CA ILE A 123 23.51 7.84 -1.43
C ILE A 123 23.09 6.88 -0.32
N VAL A 124 22.69 5.66 -0.70
CA VAL A 124 22.33 4.63 0.26
C VAL A 124 23.28 3.46 0.12
N HIS A 125 24.08 3.24 1.17
CA HIS A 125 24.88 2.02 1.32
C HIS A 125 23.99 0.93 1.89
N PHE A 126 23.40 0.13 0.99
CA PHE A 126 22.49 -0.93 1.38
C PHE A 126 23.25 -2.24 1.64
N LYS A 127 22.86 -2.92 2.72
CA LYS A 127 23.33 -4.26 3.06
C LYS A 127 22.16 -5.19 3.30
N ASN A 128 22.18 -6.35 2.68
CA ASN A 128 21.24 -7.43 2.94
C ASN A 128 21.81 -8.42 3.96
N SER A 129 21.28 -8.43 5.17
CA SER A 129 21.57 -9.41 6.22
C SER A 129 20.36 -10.30 6.52
N LEU A 130 19.37 -10.35 5.61
CA LEU A 130 18.26 -11.29 5.66
C LEU A 130 18.72 -12.69 5.25
N PRO A 131 17.97 -13.76 5.59
CA PRO A 131 18.24 -15.10 5.09
C PRO A 131 17.96 -15.31 3.60
N GLU A 132 17.31 -14.36 2.95
CA GLU A 132 16.83 -14.42 1.55
C GLU A 132 17.31 -13.21 0.77
N PRO A 133 17.35 -13.29 -0.59
CA PRO A 133 17.62 -12.14 -1.44
C PRO A 133 16.57 -11.05 -1.29
N THR A 134 16.94 -9.80 -1.58
CA THR A 134 16.03 -8.65 -1.57
C THR A 134 16.47 -7.56 -2.55
N THR A 135 15.64 -6.54 -2.72
CA THR A 135 15.97 -5.28 -3.39
C THR A 135 15.34 -4.12 -2.63
N ILE A 136 15.62 -2.88 -3.00
CA ILE A 136 14.85 -1.72 -2.54
C ILE A 136 14.26 -1.01 -3.75
N HIS A 137 12.94 -0.93 -3.79
CA HIS A 137 12.21 -0.03 -4.68
C HIS A 137 11.89 1.28 -3.95
N TRP A 138 12.14 2.39 -4.63
CA TRP A 138 11.89 3.74 -4.14
C TRP A 138 10.54 4.22 -4.67
N HIS A 139 9.47 3.75 -4.04
CA HIS A 139 8.11 3.91 -4.52
C HIS A 139 7.73 5.38 -4.73
N GLY A 140 7.44 5.72 -5.97
CA GLY A 140 7.03 7.04 -6.42
C GLY A 140 8.19 8.00 -6.72
N LEU A 141 9.42 7.71 -6.30
CA LEU A 141 10.57 8.52 -6.70
C LEU A 141 10.94 8.26 -8.16
N ARG A 142 11.17 9.33 -8.91
CA ARG A 142 11.67 9.23 -10.27
C ARG A 142 13.20 9.14 -10.23
N VAL A 143 13.71 7.93 -10.08
CA VAL A 143 15.15 7.63 -10.03
C VAL A 143 15.70 7.24 -11.41
N PRO A 144 17.03 7.20 -11.65
CA PRO A 144 17.61 6.51 -12.79
C PRO A 144 17.14 5.04 -12.84
N ASN A 145 16.96 4.50 -14.05
CA ASN A 145 16.35 3.18 -14.23
C ASN A 145 17.09 2.06 -13.48
N ASP A 146 18.43 2.10 -13.44
CA ASP A 146 19.27 1.15 -12.72
C ASP A 146 19.21 1.28 -11.19
N MET A 147 18.50 2.27 -10.66
CA MET A 147 18.28 2.51 -9.23
C MET A 147 16.86 2.19 -8.76
N ASP A 148 15.97 1.74 -9.66
CA ASP A 148 14.56 1.48 -9.37
C ASP A 148 14.30 0.30 -8.43
N GLY A 149 15.21 -0.68 -8.40
CA GLY A 149 15.10 -1.84 -7.51
C GLY A 149 14.21 -2.97 -8.02
N ALA A 150 13.77 -2.93 -9.29
CA ALA A 150 12.97 -4.01 -9.88
C ALA A 150 13.84 -5.22 -10.22
N PRO A 151 13.67 -6.39 -9.55
CA PRO A 151 14.53 -7.55 -9.72
C PRO A 151 14.43 -8.13 -11.13
N GLY A 152 15.59 -8.45 -11.73
CA GLY A 152 15.66 -9.02 -13.08
C GLY A 152 15.31 -8.06 -14.21
N ILE A 153 14.96 -6.81 -13.90
CA ILE A 153 14.67 -5.76 -14.88
C ILE A 153 15.73 -4.66 -14.78
N THR A 154 15.84 -4.03 -13.61
CA THR A 154 16.76 -2.90 -13.39
C THR A 154 17.99 -3.31 -12.60
N GLN A 155 17.93 -4.36 -11.83
CA GLN A 155 19.06 -4.92 -11.08
C GLN A 155 18.88 -6.42 -10.81
N THR A 156 19.97 -7.10 -10.46
CA THR A 156 19.91 -8.44 -9.88
C THR A 156 19.51 -8.34 -8.40
N PRO A 157 18.78 -9.35 -7.87
CA PRO A 157 18.55 -9.44 -6.43
C PRO A 157 19.86 -9.36 -5.64
N ILE A 158 19.80 -8.73 -4.48
CA ILE A 158 20.94 -8.61 -3.57
C ILE A 158 20.89 -9.81 -2.64
N GLU A 159 21.80 -10.76 -2.83
CA GLU A 159 21.88 -12.00 -2.06
C GLU A 159 22.09 -11.74 -0.57
N SER A 160 21.78 -12.74 0.28
CA SER A 160 22.10 -12.72 1.71
C SER A 160 23.59 -12.45 1.94
N GLY A 161 23.92 -11.46 2.76
CA GLY A 161 25.28 -10.96 2.98
C GLY A 161 25.79 -9.99 1.91
N GLY A 162 25.05 -9.79 0.83
CA GLY A 162 25.39 -8.87 -0.26
C GLY A 162 25.11 -7.41 0.08
N SER A 163 25.61 -6.53 -0.79
CA SER A 163 25.43 -5.08 -0.66
C SER A 163 25.18 -4.45 -2.01
N PHE A 164 24.51 -3.31 -2.01
CA PHE A 164 24.27 -2.49 -3.19
C PHE A 164 24.36 -1.01 -2.81
N ARG A 165 24.80 -0.17 -3.75
CA ARG A 165 24.84 1.27 -3.55
C ARG A 165 23.85 1.94 -4.47
N TYR A 166 22.77 2.46 -3.88
CA TYR A 166 21.84 3.32 -4.61
C TYR A 166 22.36 4.75 -4.59
N GLU A 167 22.30 5.41 -5.76
CA GLU A 167 22.74 6.80 -5.88
C GLU A 167 21.94 7.53 -6.94
N TYR A 168 21.26 8.61 -6.55
CA TYR A 168 20.41 9.40 -7.43
C TYR A 168 20.22 10.83 -6.92
N THR A 169 19.75 11.72 -7.79
CA THR A 169 19.39 13.10 -7.43
C THR A 169 17.86 13.22 -7.41
N LEU A 170 17.33 13.88 -6.39
CA LEU A 170 15.91 14.10 -6.21
C LEU A 170 15.42 15.23 -7.12
N THR A 171 14.36 14.96 -7.88
CA THR A 171 13.78 15.89 -8.84
C THR A 171 12.40 16.41 -8.47
N ASP A 172 11.69 15.70 -7.59
CA ASP A 172 10.30 15.97 -7.29
C ASP A 172 10.04 15.97 -5.78
N ALA A 173 9.33 16.98 -5.28
CA ALA A 173 8.88 17.03 -3.91
C ALA A 173 7.61 16.22 -3.71
N GLY A 174 7.51 15.52 -2.58
CA GLY A 174 6.33 14.70 -2.30
C GLY A 174 6.51 13.83 -1.07
N THR A 175 5.57 12.92 -0.92
CA THR A 175 5.59 11.89 0.11
C THR A 175 5.78 10.55 -0.58
N TYR A 176 6.86 9.89 -0.29
CA TYR A 176 7.31 8.66 -0.89
C TYR A 176 7.55 7.62 0.19
N TRP A 177 7.85 6.40 -0.23
CA TRP A 177 8.22 5.33 0.68
C TRP A 177 9.16 4.35 -0.02
N TYR A 178 9.74 3.41 0.72
CA TYR A 178 10.63 2.41 0.16
C TYR A 178 10.30 1.03 0.72
N HIS A 179 10.41 0.02 -0.15
CA HIS A 179 10.10 -1.36 0.19
C HIS A 179 10.79 -2.34 -0.78
N PRO A 180 10.87 -3.65 -0.45
CA PRO A 180 11.41 -4.63 -1.37
C PRO A 180 10.48 -4.85 -2.56
N HIS A 181 11.10 -5.22 -3.71
CA HIS A 181 10.35 -5.61 -4.90
C HIS A 181 10.61 -7.07 -5.31
N LEU A 182 11.19 -7.88 -4.46
CA LEU A 182 11.37 -9.33 -4.57
C LEU A 182 10.56 -9.99 -3.47
N ASP A 183 9.67 -10.94 -3.82
CA ASP A 183 8.72 -11.55 -2.87
C ASP A 183 8.08 -10.48 -1.97
N SER A 184 7.60 -9.43 -2.61
CA SER A 184 7.21 -8.19 -1.93
C SER A 184 6.05 -8.39 -0.97
N SER A 185 5.13 -9.30 -1.27
CA SER A 185 4.02 -9.64 -0.36
C SER A 185 4.56 -10.19 0.97
N THR A 186 5.49 -11.15 0.93
CA THR A 186 6.11 -11.71 2.12
C THR A 186 6.96 -10.67 2.85
N GLN A 187 7.87 -10.01 2.13
CA GLN A 187 8.87 -9.15 2.73
C GLN A 187 8.26 -7.88 3.35
N VAL A 188 7.31 -7.24 2.68
CA VAL A 188 6.54 -6.12 3.25
C VAL A 188 5.67 -6.60 4.42
N GLY A 189 5.01 -7.75 4.28
CA GLY A 189 4.20 -8.32 5.35
C GLY A 189 4.99 -8.67 6.62
N ARG A 190 6.31 -8.81 6.51
CA ARG A 190 7.23 -9.06 7.63
C ARG A 190 7.85 -7.79 8.22
N GLY A 191 7.65 -6.60 7.59
CA GLY A 191 8.05 -5.31 8.18
C GLY A 191 9.03 -4.47 7.36
N LEU A 192 9.40 -4.89 6.13
CA LEU A 192 10.34 -4.15 5.29
C LEU A 192 9.66 -3.00 4.55
N TYR A 193 9.54 -1.87 5.19
CA TYR A 193 9.06 -0.61 4.58
C TYR A 193 9.53 0.58 5.42
N GLY A 194 9.66 1.76 4.78
CA GLY A 194 9.98 3.00 5.44
C GLY A 194 9.53 4.23 4.64
N ALA A 195 9.39 5.37 5.29
CA ALA A 195 8.94 6.61 4.69
C ALA A 195 10.09 7.40 4.09
N PHE A 196 9.81 8.15 3.00
CA PHE A 196 10.73 9.11 2.43
C PHE A 196 9.98 10.41 2.08
N VAL A 197 10.38 11.52 2.67
CA VAL A 197 9.80 12.84 2.42
C VAL A 197 10.82 13.69 1.66
N VAL A 198 10.41 14.24 0.53
CA VAL A 198 11.20 15.20 -0.25
C VAL A 198 10.54 16.56 -0.20
N GLU A 199 11.25 17.54 0.34
CA GLU A 199 10.77 18.91 0.47
C GLU A 199 11.11 19.73 -0.77
N ASP A 200 10.26 20.70 -1.09
CA ASP A 200 10.59 21.75 -2.05
C ASP A 200 11.00 23.02 -1.28
N PRO A 201 12.27 23.43 -1.34
CA PRO A 201 12.73 24.65 -0.67
C PRO A 201 12.05 25.92 -1.20
N ALA A 202 11.46 25.88 -2.38
CA ALA A 202 10.72 27.00 -2.96
C ALA A 202 9.28 27.07 -2.48
N ASP A 203 8.73 26.02 -1.88
CA ASP A 203 7.37 26.02 -1.32
C ASP A 203 7.38 26.66 0.07
N THR A 204 6.89 27.88 0.13
CA THR A 204 6.79 28.66 1.39
C THR A 204 5.45 28.45 2.12
N LYS A 205 4.56 27.63 1.58
CA LYS A 205 3.25 27.37 2.19
C LYS A 205 3.38 26.47 3.40
N THR A 206 2.81 26.90 4.49
CA THR A 206 2.70 26.14 5.72
C THR A 206 1.24 25.77 5.98
N PHE A 207 1.00 24.53 6.42
CA PHE A 207 -0.33 24.01 6.67
C PHE A 207 -0.48 23.49 8.10
N GLY A 208 0.25 24.06 9.04
CA GLY A 208 0.31 23.61 10.43
C GLY A 208 1.55 22.75 10.71
N ASP A 209 1.53 22.05 11.86
CA ASP A 209 2.61 21.14 12.24
C ASP A 209 2.56 19.88 11.38
N GLU A 210 3.70 19.48 10.80
CA GLU A 210 3.77 18.34 9.90
C GLU A 210 3.98 17.04 10.66
N LEU A 211 3.22 16.01 10.29
CA LEU A 211 3.30 14.67 10.85
C LEU A 211 3.25 13.64 9.71
N VAL A 212 4.18 12.68 9.73
CA VAL A 212 4.14 11.53 8.82
C VAL A 212 3.43 10.38 9.52
N LEU A 213 2.38 9.86 8.90
CA LEU A 213 1.64 8.68 9.33
C LEU A 213 1.84 7.55 8.34
N LEU A 214 2.76 6.65 8.65
CA LEU A 214 2.93 5.42 7.88
C LEU A 214 2.00 4.36 8.46
N LEU A 215 1.01 3.97 7.67
CA LEU A 215 0.00 2.99 8.01
C LEU A 215 0.42 1.63 7.48
N SER A 216 0.44 0.65 8.35
CA SER A 216 0.78 -0.73 8.01
C SER A 216 -0.09 -1.71 8.77
N ASP A 217 0.01 -3.00 8.44
CA ASP A 217 -0.63 -4.06 9.20
C ASP A 217 0.26 -5.31 9.21
N MET A 218 0.14 -6.11 10.27
CA MET A 218 0.85 -7.37 10.42
C MET A 218 -0.07 -8.48 10.90
N GLY A 219 0.13 -9.67 10.38
CA GLY A 219 -0.47 -10.90 10.91
C GLY A 219 0.36 -11.38 12.10
N LEU A 220 -0.17 -11.21 13.31
CA LEU A 220 0.44 -11.68 14.55
C LEU A 220 -0.46 -12.71 15.23
N ASP A 221 0.15 -13.69 15.88
CA ASP A 221 -0.55 -14.61 16.78
C ASP A 221 -0.69 -14.01 18.20
N GLU A 222 -1.27 -14.78 19.13
CA GLU A 222 -1.51 -14.36 20.51
C GLU A 222 -0.23 -14.09 21.32
N ASP A 223 0.89 -14.67 20.90
CA ASP A 223 2.21 -14.46 21.50
C ASP A 223 3.00 -13.32 20.83
N GLY A 224 2.37 -12.62 19.86
CA GLY A 224 2.97 -11.55 19.10
C GLY A 224 3.98 -12.01 18.03
N GLN A 225 3.96 -13.30 17.65
CA GLN A 225 4.81 -13.82 16.60
C GLN A 225 4.16 -13.63 15.22
N LEU A 226 4.99 -13.46 14.19
CA LEU A 226 4.50 -13.35 12.82
C LEU A 226 3.82 -14.65 12.39
N LEU A 227 2.61 -14.53 11.88
CA LEU A 227 1.93 -15.65 11.20
C LEU A 227 2.71 -16.07 9.94
N PRO A 228 2.56 -17.32 9.47
CA PRO A 228 3.14 -17.75 8.21
C PRO A 228 2.80 -16.78 7.05
N ALA A 229 3.76 -16.53 6.17
CA ALA A 229 3.61 -15.55 5.09
C ALA A 229 2.45 -15.90 4.14
N ASP A 230 2.19 -17.19 3.94
CA ASP A 230 1.13 -17.76 3.10
C ASP A 230 -0.21 -17.95 3.84
N THR A 231 -0.35 -17.39 5.05
CA THR A 231 -1.61 -17.46 5.83
C THR A 231 -2.80 -17.07 4.94
N GLY A 232 -3.83 -17.93 4.95
CA GLY A 232 -5.00 -17.78 4.07
C GLY A 232 -4.88 -18.54 2.73
N GLY A 233 -3.69 -19.07 2.39
CA GLY A 233 -3.47 -19.83 1.17
C GLY A 233 -4.04 -19.13 -0.07
N SER A 234 -4.68 -19.88 -0.99
CA SER A 234 -5.27 -19.33 -2.23
C SER A 234 -6.33 -18.24 -1.99
N PHE A 235 -6.98 -18.20 -0.85
CA PHE A 235 -7.87 -17.07 -0.51
C PHE A 235 -7.07 -15.80 -0.20
N GLY A 236 -5.92 -15.93 0.45
CA GLY A 236 -4.99 -14.83 0.64
C GLY A 236 -4.47 -14.30 -0.69
N ASP A 237 -4.11 -15.17 -1.63
CA ASP A 237 -3.67 -14.78 -2.97
C ASP A 237 -4.79 -14.06 -3.73
N LEU A 238 -6.03 -14.55 -3.63
CA LEU A 238 -7.17 -13.99 -4.35
C LEU A 238 -7.65 -12.65 -3.79
N PHE A 239 -7.70 -12.52 -2.48
CA PHE A 239 -8.27 -11.34 -1.83
C PHE A 239 -7.21 -10.30 -1.39
N GLY A 240 -5.94 -10.70 -1.41
CA GLY A 240 -4.86 -9.95 -0.78
C GLY A 240 -4.85 -10.13 0.74
N ARG A 241 -3.68 -10.39 1.30
CA ARG A 241 -3.50 -10.64 2.73
C ARG A 241 -3.50 -9.33 3.53
N GLU A 242 -4.46 -9.19 4.42
CA GLU A 242 -4.49 -8.11 5.40
C GLU A 242 -4.09 -8.65 6.77
N GLY A 243 -3.13 -8.00 7.42
CA GLY A 243 -2.73 -8.33 8.78
C GLY A 243 -3.84 -8.02 9.81
N GLY A 244 -3.95 -8.82 10.86
CA GLY A 244 -4.92 -8.59 11.92
C GLY A 244 -4.60 -7.38 12.81
N THR A 245 -3.32 -7.04 12.92
CA THR A 245 -2.82 -5.95 13.77
C THR A 245 -2.51 -4.71 12.93
N VAL A 246 -3.30 -3.66 13.09
CA VAL A 246 -3.11 -2.37 12.41
C VAL A 246 -2.12 -1.52 13.19
N LEU A 247 -1.19 -0.90 12.49
CA LEU A 247 -0.11 -0.11 13.05
C LEU A 247 -0.08 1.31 12.44
N VAL A 248 0.20 2.29 13.27
CA VAL A 248 0.53 3.67 12.85
C VAL A 248 1.94 3.96 13.33
N ASN A 249 2.88 4.22 12.43
CA ASN A 249 4.31 4.39 12.72
C ASN A 249 4.89 3.24 13.57
N GLY A 250 4.46 1.99 13.29
CA GLY A 250 4.91 0.80 14.00
C GLY A 250 4.32 0.63 15.41
N LYS A 251 3.31 1.40 15.77
CA LYS A 251 2.64 1.36 17.07
C LYS A 251 1.17 1.02 16.95
N VAL A 252 0.68 0.20 17.87
CA VAL A 252 -0.75 -0.07 18.04
C VAL A 252 -1.36 1.05 18.87
N HIS A 253 -2.43 1.67 18.38
CA HIS A 253 -3.20 2.72 19.06
C HIS A 253 -2.34 3.86 19.65
N PRO A 254 -1.41 4.47 18.89
CA PRO A 254 -0.63 5.58 19.42
C PRO A 254 -1.55 6.77 19.76
N THR A 255 -1.07 7.63 20.65
CA THR A 255 -1.78 8.85 21.07
C THR A 255 -1.11 10.09 20.50
N LEU A 256 -1.89 10.91 19.78
CA LEU A 256 -1.49 12.23 19.32
C LEU A 256 -2.10 13.30 20.23
N LYS A 257 -1.27 14.12 20.86
CA LYS A 257 -1.71 15.28 21.64
C LYS A 257 -1.83 16.49 20.72
N VAL A 258 -3.02 17.09 20.67
CA VAL A 258 -3.32 18.23 19.80
C VAL A 258 -3.87 19.41 20.64
N ARG A 259 -3.69 20.62 20.11
CA ARG A 259 -4.28 21.84 20.66
C ARG A 259 -5.45 22.28 19.79
N ASN A 260 -6.58 22.65 20.38
CA ASN A 260 -7.74 23.14 19.63
C ASN A 260 -7.34 24.30 18.70
N GLY A 261 -7.73 24.21 17.43
CA GLY A 261 -7.42 25.17 16.36
C GLY A 261 -6.01 25.07 15.78
N LYS A 262 -5.06 24.35 16.42
CA LYS A 262 -3.70 24.18 15.90
C LYS A 262 -3.69 23.11 14.80
N GLN A 263 -3.59 23.54 13.56
CA GLN A 263 -3.65 22.67 12.40
C GLN A 263 -2.49 21.67 12.39
N GLN A 264 -2.78 20.48 11.89
CA GLN A 264 -1.84 19.38 11.68
C GLN A 264 -1.86 18.99 10.19
N ARG A 265 -0.72 19.05 9.54
CA ARG A 265 -0.56 18.49 8.18
C ARG A 265 -0.13 17.03 8.30
N TRP A 266 -0.96 16.13 7.85
CA TRP A 266 -0.67 14.70 7.86
C TRP A 266 -0.25 14.23 6.48
N ARG A 267 0.99 13.72 6.38
CA ARG A 267 1.47 12.97 5.24
C ARG A 267 1.24 11.49 5.51
N ILE A 268 0.25 10.92 4.84
CA ILE A 268 -0.23 9.56 5.10
C ILE A 268 0.32 8.65 4.00
N ILE A 269 0.92 7.54 4.40
CA ILE A 269 1.47 6.51 3.51
C ILE A 269 0.76 5.20 3.82
N ASN A 270 0.19 4.54 2.82
CA ASN A 270 -0.32 3.19 2.98
C ASN A 270 0.73 2.17 2.53
N ALA A 271 1.47 1.60 3.49
CA ALA A 271 2.53 0.62 3.29
C ALA A 271 2.06 -0.83 3.54
N THR A 272 0.77 -1.13 3.33
CA THR A 272 0.24 -2.48 3.50
C THR A 272 0.32 -3.31 2.24
N ARG A 273 0.25 -4.64 2.39
CA ARG A 273 0.16 -5.57 1.27
C ARG A 273 -1.14 -5.44 0.48
N ALA A 274 -2.26 -5.18 1.19
CA ALA A 274 -3.58 -5.27 0.57
C ALA A 274 -4.66 -4.37 1.21
N ARG A 275 -4.46 -3.86 2.43
CA ARG A 275 -5.51 -3.14 3.16
C ARG A 275 -5.76 -1.76 2.57
N TYR A 276 -7.03 -1.46 2.28
CA TYR A 276 -7.51 -0.13 1.93
C TYR A 276 -7.82 0.63 3.21
N TYR A 277 -7.17 1.74 3.45
CA TYR A 277 -7.52 2.61 4.57
C TYR A 277 -8.57 3.63 4.14
N ASN A 278 -9.75 3.54 4.74
CA ASN A 278 -10.78 4.56 4.70
C ASN A 278 -10.81 5.22 6.08
N LEU A 279 -10.08 6.32 6.20
CA LEU A 279 -9.84 6.99 7.47
C LEU A 279 -10.96 7.96 7.78
N ARG A 280 -11.47 7.87 9.00
CA ARG A 280 -12.55 8.71 9.49
C ARG A 280 -12.30 9.21 10.91
N LEU A 281 -12.48 10.51 11.11
CA LEU A 281 -12.43 11.14 12.41
C LEU A 281 -13.81 11.71 12.77
N ARG A 282 -14.33 11.32 13.93
CA ARG A 282 -15.68 11.72 14.36
C ARG A 282 -15.77 13.24 14.49
N ASN A 283 -16.83 13.83 13.90
CA ASN A 283 -17.14 15.26 13.91
C ASN A 283 -16.09 16.17 13.26
N HIS A 284 -15.15 15.62 12.51
CA HIS A 284 -14.14 16.37 11.77
C HIS A 284 -14.18 16.05 10.29
N ARG A 285 -13.65 16.96 9.51
CA ARG A 285 -13.34 16.79 8.09
C ARG A 285 -11.84 16.98 7.92
N PHE A 286 -11.34 16.46 6.84
CA PHE A 286 -9.99 16.72 6.37
C PHE A 286 -10.03 17.70 5.21
N VAL A 287 -9.01 18.54 5.11
CA VAL A 287 -8.75 19.28 3.88
C VAL A 287 -7.62 18.56 3.15
N ARG A 288 -7.97 17.80 2.11
CA ARG A 288 -6.99 17.10 1.30
C ARG A 288 -6.21 18.12 0.48
N LEU A 289 -4.89 18.05 0.54
CA LEU A 289 -3.96 18.93 -0.17
C LEU A 289 -3.38 18.28 -1.42
N GLY A 290 -3.33 16.96 -1.46
CA GLY A 290 -2.72 16.18 -2.54
C GLY A 290 -2.44 14.74 -2.14
N GLY A 291 -1.41 14.16 -2.73
CA GLY A 291 -1.06 12.76 -2.50
C GLY A 291 0.34 12.41 -2.97
N ASP A 292 0.44 11.48 -3.91
CA ASP A 292 1.66 10.78 -4.32
C ASP A 292 2.81 11.74 -4.66
N ASN A 293 2.57 12.72 -5.54
CA ASN A 293 3.57 13.72 -5.91
C ASN A 293 3.24 15.11 -5.35
N GLY A 294 3.13 15.19 -4.03
CA GLY A 294 2.92 16.43 -3.29
C GLY A 294 1.56 17.08 -3.50
N LEU A 295 1.52 18.41 -3.58
CA LEU A 295 0.26 19.15 -3.62
C LEU A 295 -0.51 18.95 -4.92
N ALA A 296 -1.82 18.83 -4.83
CA ALA A 296 -2.76 18.89 -5.95
C ALA A 296 -2.94 20.35 -6.44
N ALA A 297 -3.66 20.55 -7.54
CA ALA A 297 -3.95 21.90 -8.02
C ALA A 297 -4.81 22.70 -7.04
N ARG A 298 -5.74 22.03 -6.36
CA ARG A 298 -6.68 22.63 -5.40
C ARG A 298 -6.83 21.76 -4.16
N SER A 299 -7.16 22.40 -3.04
CA SER A 299 -7.57 21.70 -1.82
C SER A 299 -9.01 21.16 -1.95
N GLU A 300 -9.30 20.08 -1.23
CA GLU A 300 -10.64 19.46 -1.20
C GLU A 300 -11.07 19.17 0.24
N ASP A 301 -12.27 19.61 0.60
CA ASP A 301 -12.93 19.21 1.84
C ASP A 301 -13.47 17.78 1.73
N VAL A 302 -12.92 16.84 2.50
CA VAL A 302 -13.34 15.46 2.47
C VAL A 302 -13.76 14.97 3.85
N TYR A 303 -14.75 14.10 3.88
CA TYR A 303 -15.23 13.49 5.12
C TYR A 303 -14.42 12.26 5.52
N ASN A 304 -13.98 11.52 4.51
CA ASN A 304 -13.14 10.35 4.63
C ASN A 304 -11.89 10.53 3.75
N LEU A 305 -10.75 10.04 4.22
CA LEU A 305 -9.56 9.86 3.39
C LEU A 305 -9.43 8.38 3.02
N ILE A 306 -9.56 8.08 1.74
CA ILE A 306 -9.32 6.72 1.23
C ILE A 306 -7.91 6.70 0.67
N VAL A 307 -7.09 5.78 1.19
CA VAL A 307 -5.69 5.59 0.78
C VAL A 307 -5.51 4.10 0.51
N THR A 308 -5.39 3.75 -0.77
CA THR A 308 -5.23 2.34 -1.17
C THR A 308 -3.77 1.89 -1.05
N PRO A 309 -3.45 0.58 -1.07
CA PRO A 309 -2.07 0.11 -0.99
C PRO A 309 -1.16 0.85 -1.96
N GLY A 310 -0.03 1.36 -1.48
CA GLY A 310 0.93 2.15 -2.24
C GLY A 310 0.60 3.63 -2.40
N GLU A 311 -0.66 4.05 -2.25
CA GLU A 311 -1.03 5.48 -2.33
C GLU A 311 -0.55 6.27 -1.12
N ARG A 312 -0.39 7.57 -1.35
CA ARG A 312 -0.15 8.57 -0.30
C ARG A 312 -1.25 9.62 -0.34
N ALA A 313 -1.54 10.18 0.81
CA ALA A 313 -2.43 11.32 0.95
C ALA A 313 -1.76 12.40 1.81
N ASP A 314 -1.94 13.64 1.40
CA ASP A 314 -1.50 14.83 2.13
C ASP A 314 -2.74 15.62 2.52
N ALA A 315 -2.98 15.80 3.82
CA ALA A 315 -4.22 16.40 4.31
C ALA A 315 -4.01 17.22 5.58
N VAL A 316 -4.81 18.26 5.76
CA VAL A 316 -4.87 19.02 7.01
C VAL A 316 -6.03 18.52 7.86
N PHE A 317 -5.72 18.24 9.11
CA PHE A 317 -6.64 18.06 10.20
C PHE A 317 -6.62 19.30 11.10
N THR A 318 -7.77 19.89 11.36
CA THR A 318 -7.91 21.01 12.30
C THR A 318 -8.66 20.53 13.55
N PRO A 319 -7.97 20.35 14.69
CA PRO A 319 -8.64 19.97 15.95
C PRO A 319 -9.68 21.01 16.34
N ALA A 320 -10.91 20.58 16.58
CA ALA A 320 -12.02 21.45 16.99
C ALA A 320 -12.68 21.00 18.30
N ASP A 321 -12.19 19.93 18.89
CA ASP A 321 -12.72 19.39 20.14
C ASP A 321 -12.33 20.27 21.34
N ALA A 322 -13.17 20.27 22.37
CA ALA A 322 -12.90 20.97 23.62
C ALA A 322 -11.65 20.40 24.34
N PRO A 323 -10.92 21.19 25.11
CA PRO A 323 -9.83 20.69 25.94
C PRO A 323 -10.26 19.54 26.85
N GLY A 324 -9.40 18.51 26.93
CA GLY A 324 -9.66 17.26 27.65
C GLY A 324 -10.56 16.26 26.92
N THR A 325 -10.92 16.54 25.67
CA THR A 325 -11.65 15.57 24.83
C THR A 325 -10.71 14.52 24.27
N HIS A 326 -11.18 13.29 24.30
CA HIS A 326 -10.56 12.15 23.63
C HIS A 326 -11.34 11.83 22.35
N ASN A 327 -10.68 11.82 21.21
CA ASN A 327 -11.24 11.43 19.90
C ASN A 327 -10.41 10.30 19.31
N VAL A 328 -10.92 9.64 18.26
CA VAL A 328 -10.29 8.45 17.67
C VAL A 328 -10.37 8.51 16.16
N LEU A 329 -9.21 8.45 15.51
CA LEU A 329 -9.13 8.14 14.09
C LEU A 329 -9.43 6.65 13.90
N ARG A 330 -10.40 6.34 13.05
CA ARG A 330 -10.81 4.97 12.75
C ARG A 330 -10.57 4.61 11.30
N TRP A 331 -10.18 3.38 11.08
CA TRP A 331 -10.37 2.72 9.81
C TRP A 331 -11.81 2.22 9.72
N VAL A 332 -12.47 2.58 8.63
CA VAL A 332 -13.83 2.12 8.33
C VAL A 332 -13.77 1.17 7.15
N PRO A 333 -14.30 -0.06 7.26
CA PRO A 333 -14.30 -1.01 6.16
C PRO A 333 -14.91 -0.42 4.90
N THR A 334 -14.26 -0.67 3.77
CA THR A 334 -14.68 -0.19 2.45
C THR A 334 -14.90 -1.38 1.54
N GLU A 335 -16.03 -1.37 0.81
CA GLU A 335 -16.30 -2.36 -0.21
C GLU A 335 -15.28 -2.21 -1.33
N ARG A 336 -14.53 -3.28 -1.59
CA ARG A 336 -13.57 -3.35 -2.69
C ARG A 336 -13.75 -4.61 -3.56
N GLY A 337 -14.98 -5.19 -3.47
CA GLY A 337 -15.48 -6.26 -4.35
C GLY A 337 -15.36 -7.68 -3.79
N TYR A 338 -14.60 -7.92 -2.73
CA TYR A 338 -14.50 -9.24 -2.14
C TYR A 338 -15.16 -9.30 -0.78
N GLY A 339 -16.17 -10.05 -0.68
CA GLY A 339 -16.86 -10.25 0.59
C GLY A 339 -17.58 -9.00 1.08
N SER A 340 -18.38 -9.21 2.08
CA SER A 340 -19.21 -8.18 2.66
C SER A 340 -18.45 -7.38 3.71
N THR A 341 -18.48 -6.06 3.60
CA THR A 341 -18.06 -5.17 4.69
C THR A 341 -18.97 -5.27 5.91
N PHE A 342 -20.15 -5.88 5.78
CA PHE A 342 -21.12 -6.02 6.88
C PHE A 342 -20.62 -6.81 8.08
N ASN A 343 -19.65 -7.68 7.89
CA ASN A 343 -19.07 -8.50 8.96
C ASN A 343 -17.79 -7.91 9.57
N ARG A 344 -17.37 -6.71 9.11
CA ARG A 344 -16.19 -6.04 9.62
C ARG A 344 -16.60 -4.78 10.37
N SER A 345 -16.12 -4.64 11.58
CA SER A 345 -16.30 -3.42 12.38
C SER A 345 -15.25 -2.39 12.03
N ALA A 346 -15.55 -1.12 12.26
CA ALA A 346 -14.55 -0.06 12.24
C ALA A 346 -13.52 -0.32 13.35
N GLU A 347 -12.25 -0.15 13.04
CA GLU A 347 -11.14 -0.34 13.99
C GLU A 347 -10.54 1.00 14.39
N GLU A 348 -10.15 1.11 15.66
CA GLU A 348 -9.43 2.25 16.19
C GLU A 348 -7.98 2.19 15.72
N MET A 349 -7.41 3.35 15.37
CA MET A 349 -6.05 3.41 14.83
C MET A 349 -5.17 4.36 15.61
N LEU A 350 -5.67 5.57 15.87
CA LEU A 350 -4.91 6.64 16.49
C LEU A 350 -5.82 7.37 17.46
N TYR A 351 -5.39 7.50 18.69
CA TYR A 351 -6.06 8.31 19.70
C TYR A 351 -5.61 9.77 19.59
N ILE A 352 -6.55 10.68 19.78
CA ILE A 352 -6.31 12.13 19.66
C ILE A 352 -6.81 12.82 20.91
N ASP A 353 -5.88 13.29 21.72
CA ASP A 353 -6.16 13.99 22.97
C ASP A 353 -6.01 15.50 22.80
N THR A 354 -7.10 16.25 23.00
CA THR A 354 -7.05 17.70 22.97
C THR A 354 -6.53 18.22 24.32
N VAL A 355 -5.35 18.83 24.32
CA VAL A 355 -4.71 19.37 25.52
C VAL A 355 -5.45 20.60 26.07
N ALA A 356 -5.19 20.93 27.35
CA ALA A 356 -5.88 22.00 28.07
C ALA A 356 -5.45 23.41 27.67
N ASP A 357 -4.51 23.56 26.74
CA ASP A 357 -4.01 24.87 26.28
C ASP A 357 -5.12 25.73 25.66
N ALA A 358 -4.98 27.04 25.76
CA ALA A 358 -5.93 27.96 25.13
C ALA A 358 -6.02 27.72 23.62
N PRO A 359 -7.23 27.71 23.02
CA PRO A 359 -7.41 27.53 21.58
C PRO A 359 -6.63 28.55 20.74
N VAL A 360 -6.23 28.18 19.55
CA VAL A 360 -5.67 29.10 18.55
C VAL A 360 -6.64 29.21 17.36
N THR A 361 -6.59 30.37 16.70
CA THR A 361 -7.35 30.54 15.46
C THR A 361 -6.62 29.81 14.33
N PRO A 362 -7.28 28.86 13.62
CA PRO A 362 -6.65 28.19 12.49
C PRO A 362 -6.43 29.16 11.33
N GLU A 363 -5.34 28.98 10.61
CA GLU A 363 -5.07 29.72 9.38
C GLU A 363 -5.95 29.20 8.24
N PRO A 364 -6.43 30.08 7.34
CA PRO A 364 -7.22 29.63 6.20
C PRO A 364 -6.36 28.83 5.22
N ILE A 365 -6.87 27.68 4.79
CA ILE A 365 -6.21 26.87 3.77
C ILE A 365 -6.57 27.42 2.39
N PRO A 366 -5.61 27.74 1.52
CA PRO A 366 -5.90 28.21 0.18
C PRO A 366 -6.68 27.17 -0.64
N ALA A 367 -7.65 27.65 -1.43
CA ALA A 367 -8.36 26.78 -2.37
C ALA A 367 -7.41 26.34 -3.51
N GLU A 368 -6.59 27.24 -4.02
CA GLU A 368 -5.58 26.97 -5.05
C GLU A 368 -4.23 26.69 -4.38
N LEU A 369 -3.65 25.52 -4.65
CA LEU A 369 -2.41 25.07 -4.00
C LEU A 369 -1.20 25.24 -4.89
N ARG A 370 -1.24 24.72 -6.12
CA ARG A 370 -0.19 24.92 -7.12
C ARG A 370 -0.77 24.88 -8.54
N THR A 371 -0.02 25.43 -9.48
CA THR A 371 -0.33 25.29 -10.89
C THR A 371 0.21 23.96 -11.39
N ILE A 372 -0.66 23.13 -11.98
CA ILE A 372 -0.29 21.88 -12.64
C ILE A 372 -0.67 21.98 -14.11
N GLU A 373 0.30 21.77 -14.99
CA GLU A 373 0.05 21.66 -16.42
C GLU A 373 -0.79 20.42 -16.71
N ARG A 374 -1.92 20.58 -17.40
CA ARG A 374 -2.66 19.43 -17.91
C ARG A 374 -1.97 18.91 -19.16
N LEU A 375 -1.70 17.63 -19.22
CA LEU A 375 -1.07 17.01 -20.37
C LEU A 375 -1.97 17.16 -21.61
N ASP A 376 -1.38 17.59 -22.73
CA ASP A 376 -2.07 17.56 -24.03
C ASP A 376 -2.07 16.12 -24.56
N VAL A 377 -3.28 15.60 -24.73
CA VAL A 377 -3.54 14.23 -25.19
C VAL A 377 -4.15 14.18 -26.59
N THR A 378 -4.19 15.31 -27.33
CA THR A 378 -4.89 15.44 -28.61
C THR A 378 -4.43 14.41 -29.64
N ASN A 379 -3.13 14.12 -29.73
CA ASN A 379 -2.55 13.14 -30.65
C ASN A 379 -1.84 12.00 -29.91
N ALA A 380 -2.17 11.78 -28.65
CA ALA A 380 -1.51 10.77 -27.83
C ALA A 380 -1.87 9.36 -28.28
N THR A 381 -0.89 8.46 -28.27
CA THR A 381 -1.11 7.02 -28.47
C THR A 381 -2.06 6.48 -27.42
N GLN A 382 -3.09 5.74 -27.86
CA GLN A 382 -4.07 5.13 -26.99
C GLN A 382 -3.69 3.67 -26.68
N ARG A 383 -3.71 3.31 -25.41
CA ARG A 383 -3.52 1.91 -24.96
C ARG A 383 -4.66 1.47 -24.08
N THR A 384 -4.94 0.18 -24.09
CA THR A 384 -5.88 -0.45 -23.16
C THR A 384 -5.14 -1.56 -22.41
N LEU A 385 -5.20 -1.50 -21.08
CA LEU A 385 -4.70 -2.50 -20.17
C LEU A 385 -5.89 -3.05 -19.36
N GLU A 386 -6.23 -4.30 -19.57
CA GLU A 386 -7.28 -4.97 -18.83
C GLU A 386 -6.67 -5.79 -17.68
N LEU A 387 -7.07 -5.50 -16.45
CA LEU A 387 -6.69 -6.28 -15.27
C LEU A 387 -7.54 -7.54 -15.22
N THR A 388 -6.91 -8.70 -15.12
CA THR A 388 -7.58 -10.00 -15.28
C THR A 388 -7.24 -10.96 -14.15
N ILE A 389 -8.24 -11.80 -13.80
CA ILE A 389 -8.12 -12.88 -12.83
C ILE A 389 -8.63 -14.15 -13.47
N ALA A 390 -7.86 -15.22 -13.42
CA ALA A 390 -8.25 -16.56 -13.79
C ALA A 390 -8.13 -17.48 -12.57
N ILE A 391 -9.18 -18.27 -12.30
CA ILE A 391 -9.20 -19.24 -11.23
C ILE A 391 -9.34 -20.63 -11.85
N ALA A 392 -8.28 -21.43 -11.72
CA ALA A 392 -8.26 -22.82 -12.20
C ALA A 392 -7.76 -23.73 -11.07
N SER A 393 -6.63 -24.38 -11.21
CA SER A 393 -5.97 -25.13 -10.12
C SER A 393 -5.25 -24.19 -9.13
N SER A 394 -4.94 -22.98 -9.56
CA SER A 394 -4.37 -21.89 -8.78
C SER A 394 -5.01 -20.57 -9.19
N VAL A 395 -4.80 -19.53 -8.39
CA VAL A 395 -5.14 -18.15 -8.77
C VAL A 395 -4.02 -17.64 -9.69
N GLU A 396 -4.38 -17.29 -10.91
CA GLU A 396 -3.47 -16.65 -11.88
C GLU A 396 -4.03 -15.27 -12.20
N MET A 397 -3.24 -14.26 -12.04
CA MET A 397 -3.61 -12.88 -12.34
C MET A 397 -2.77 -12.34 -13.49
N GLY A 398 -3.24 -11.30 -14.15
CA GLY A 398 -2.51 -10.79 -15.30
C GLY A 398 -3.02 -9.46 -15.83
N VAL A 399 -2.37 -9.01 -16.89
CA VAL A 399 -2.79 -7.89 -17.71
C VAL A 399 -3.10 -8.39 -19.11
N ASN A 400 -4.27 -8.02 -19.66
CA ASN A 400 -4.76 -8.47 -20.95
C ASN A 400 -4.85 -10.03 -21.06
N GLY A 401 -5.23 -10.69 -19.97
CA GLY A 401 -5.36 -12.16 -19.92
C GLY A 401 -4.05 -12.93 -19.85
N VAL A 402 -2.92 -12.24 -19.62
CA VAL A 402 -1.59 -12.85 -19.62
C VAL A 402 -0.88 -12.55 -18.32
N PRO A 403 -0.40 -13.55 -17.55
CA PRO A 403 0.37 -13.32 -16.35
C PRO A 403 1.78 -12.79 -16.69
N TYR A 404 2.38 -12.06 -15.75
CA TYR A 404 3.63 -11.35 -15.93
C TYR A 404 4.73 -12.13 -16.66
N TRP A 405 4.99 -13.37 -16.24
CA TRP A 405 6.05 -14.23 -16.82
C TRP A 405 5.80 -14.70 -18.27
N LYS A 406 4.63 -14.37 -18.83
CA LYS A 406 4.28 -14.62 -20.23
C LYS A 406 4.05 -13.32 -21.00
N THR A 407 4.14 -12.14 -20.36
CA THR A 407 3.91 -10.86 -21.03
C THR A 407 5.08 -10.48 -21.93
N LYS A 408 4.77 -9.65 -22.92
CA LYS A 408 5.79 -8.90 -23.66
C LYS A 408 5.78 -7.46 -23.15
N PRO A 409 6.93 -6.80 -23.11
CA PRO A 409 6.99 -5.39 -22.76
C PRO A 409 6.10 -4.53 -23.66
N ILE A 410 5.44 -3.54 -23.06
CA ILE A 410 4.87 -2.42 -23.80
C ILE A 410 6.02 -1.52 -24.20
N GLU A 411 6.10 -1.16 -25.47
CA GLU A 411 7.14 -0.26 -25.96
C GLU A 411 6.58 1.13 -26.21
N THR A 412 7.34 2.14 -25.81
CA THR A 412 7.09 3.55 -26.08
C THR A 412 8.42 4.27 -26.32
N THR A 413 8.37 5.53 -26.72
CA THR A 413 9.54 6.35 -27.04
C THR A 413 9.67 7.48 -26.04
N LEU A 414 10.88 7.78 -25.63
CA LEU A 414 11.19 8.94 -24.80
C LEU A 414 10.65 10.22 -25.44
N GLY A 415 10.00 11.08 -24.65
CA GLY A 415 9.31 12.29 -25.10
C GLY A 415 7.84 12.05 -25.49
N ALA A 416 7.37 10.81 -25.61
CA ALA A 416 5.99 10.54 -25.96
C ALA A 416 5.01 10.84 -24.82
N THR A 417 3.80 11.28 -25.19
CA THR A 417 2.64 11.28 -24.30
C THR A 417 1.68 10.20 -24.78
N GLU A 418 1.20 9.38 -23.85
CA GLU A 418 0.24 8.32 -24.13
C GLU A 418 -0.99 8.43 -23.22
N VAL A 419 -2.10 7.89 -23.68
CA VAL A 419 -3.32 7.71 -22.90
C VAL A 419 -3.54 6.24 -22.64
N TRP A 420 -3.53 5.87 -21.38
CA TRP A 420 -3.72 4.50 -20.95
C TRP A 420 -5.11 4.34 -20.33
N ARG A 421 -5.93 3.51 -20.93
CA ARG A 421 -7.22 3.11 -20.40
C ARG A 421 -7.02 1.83 -19.59
N ILE A 422 -7.12 1.93 -18.27
CA ILE A 422 -7.01 0.80 -17.36
C ILE A 422 -8.41 0.27 -17.10
N VAL A 423 -8.68 -0.94 -17.56
CA VAL A 423 -10.00 -1.59 -17.49
C VAL A 423 -9.98 -2.64 -16.39
N ASN A 424 -10.92 -2.56 -15.49
CA ASN A 424 -11.11 -3.55 -14.43
C ASN A 424 -12.49 -4.21 -14.58
N ASN A 425 -12.54 -5.35 -15.25
CA ASN A 425 -13.75 -6.18 -15.36
C ASN A 425 -13.84 -7.25 -14.26
N THR A 426 -12.90 -7.26 -13.30
CA THR A 426 -12.92 -8.20 -12.18
C THR A 426 -13.92 -7.79 -11.11
N ASP A 427 -14.15 -8.67 -10.14
CA ASP A 427 -15.01 -8.41 -8.99
C ASP A 427 -14.25 -7.74 -7.84
N PHE A 428 -12.98 -7.35 -8.04
CA PHE A 428 -12.11 -6.73 -7.04
C PHE A 428 -11.61 -5.37 -7.52
N SER A 429 -11.40 -4.45 -6.60
CA SER A 429 -10.69 -3.19 -6.88
C SER A 429 -9.18 -3.45 -6.90
N HIS A 430 -8.47 -2.75 -7.77
CA HIS A 430 -7.02 -2.89 -7.92
C HIS A 430 -6.35 -1.52 -7.90
N PRO A 431 -5.44 -1.22 -6.97
CA PRO A 431 -4.57 -0.05 -7.07
C PRO A 431 -3.57 -0.28 -8.21
N PHE A 432 -3.64 0.51 -9.25
CA PHE A 432 -2.69 0.47 -10.37
C PHE A 432 -1.50 1.39 -10.07
N HIS A 433 -0.29 0.86 -10.14
CA HIS A 433 0.96 1.58 -9.94
C HIS A 433 1.85 1.52 -11.18
N LEU A 434 2.55 2.63 -11.46
CA LEU A 434 3.52 2.78 -12.53
C LEU A 434 4.85 3.30 -11.97
N HIS A 435 5.92 2.55 -12.19
CA HIS A 435 7.28 2.94 -11.82
C HIS A 435 7.84 4.05 -12.71
N GLY A 436 8.70 4.89 -12.17
CA GLY A 436 9.53 5.85 -12.88
C GLY A 436 8.80 7.05 -13.47
N TYR A 437 7.48 7.03 -13.57
CA TYR A 437 6.67 8.07 -14.19
C TYR A 437 5.42 8.41 -13.38
N PHE A 438 5.02 9.67 -13.47
CA PHE A 438 3.71 10.10 -12.97
C PHE A 438 2.69 10.15 -14.10
N PHE A 439 1.44 10.03 -13.71
CA PHE A 439 0.30 10.19 -14.60
C PHE A 439 -0.74 11.16 -14.05
N GLN A 440 -1.60 11.63 -14.92
CA GLN A 440 -2.79 12.41 -14.58
C GLN A 440 -4.05 11.58 -14.88
N VAL A 441 -4.94 11.45 -13.92
CA VAL A 441 -6.25 10.84 -14.17
C VAL A 441 -7.09 11.79 -15.01
N GLN A 442 -7.58 11.32 -16.15
CA GLN A 442 -8.36 12.10 -17.11
C GLN A 442 -9.86 12.08 -16.75
N ASP A 443 -10.18 12.57 -15.57
CA ASP A 443 -11.55 12.71 -15.08
C ASP A 443 -11.77 14.17 -14.64
N ALA A 444 -12.70 14.87 -15.31
CA ALA A 444 -12.98 16.27 -15.04
C ALA A 444 -13.58 16.51 -13.63
N ALA A 445 -14.15 15.48 -13.00
CA ALA A 445 -14.68 15.56 -11.64
C ALA A 445 -13.58 15.51 -10.57
N ARG A 446 -12.39 15.04 -10.93
CA ARG A 446 -11.26 14.96 -10.00
C ARG A 446 -10.42 16.23 -10.01
N VAL A 447 -9.84 16.55 -8.87
CA VAL A 447 -8.81 17.59 -8.80
C VAL A 447 -7.57 17.12 -9.55
N LEU A 448 -6.99 18.02 -10.33
CA LEU A 448 -5.77 17.73 -11.09
C LEU A 448 -4.59 17.57 -10.14
N GLU A 449 -3.91 16.44 -10.26
CA GLU A 449 -2.71 16.10 -9.50
C GLU A 449 -1.84 15.12 -10.29
N TRP A 450 -0.59 14.98 -9.89
CA TRP A 450 0.31 13.96 -10.36
C TRP A 450 0.25 12.75 -9.43
N LYS A 451 0.08 11.56 -10.01
CA LYS A 451 0.00 10.30 -9.28
C LYS A 451 0.90 9.25 -9.91
N ASP A 452 1.31 8.30 -9.10
CA ASP A 452 1.94 7.06 -9.54
C ASP A 452 1.09 5.82 -9.20
N THR A 453 0.15 5.98 -8.27
CA THR A 453 -0.77 4.91 -7.82
C THR A 453 -2.21 5.40 -7.83
N VAL A 454 -3.14 4.62 -8.38
CA VAL A 454 -4.57 4.98 -8.41
C VAL A 454 -5.46 3.75 -8.31
N ASN A 455 -6.47 3.81 -7.46
CA ASN A 455 -7.46 2.73 -7.38
C ASN A 455 -8.31 2.65 -8.64
N VAL A 456 -8.40 1.46 -9.24
CA VAL A 456 -9.34 1.11 -10.31
C VAL A 456 -10.46 0.27 -9.68
N PRO A 457 -11.65 0.85 -9.44
CA PRO A 457 -12.75 0.16 -8.79
C PRO A 457 -13.23 -1.08 -9.57
N THR A 458 -13.97 -1.95 -8.89
CA THR A 458 -14.60 -3.12 -9.55
C THR A 458 -15.49 -2.69 -10.70
N LYS A 459 -15.50 -3.46 -11.79
CA LYS A 459 -16.38 -3.24 -12.97
C LYS A 459 -16.32 -1.80 -13.50
N SER A 460 -15.14 -1.21 -13.51
CA SER A 460 -14.93 0.17 -13.94
C SER A 460 -13.67 0.32 -14.79
N GLU A 461 -13.45 1.51 -15.28
CA GLU A 461 -12.23 1.88 -15.99
C GLU A 461 -11.76 3.27 -15.60
N LEU A 462 -10.47 3.52 -15.74
CA LEU A 462 -9.86 4.84 -15.60
C LEU A 462 -9.02 5.14 -16.84
N THR A 463 -8.97 6.41 -17.21
CA THR A 463 -8.10 6.91 -18.27
C THR A 463 -6.98 7.73 -17.64
N LEU A 464 -5.74 7.39 -17.95
CA LEU A 464 -4.54 8.02 -17.44
C LEU A 464 -3.79 8.67 -18.60
N ALA A 465 -3.33 9.91 -18.44
CA ALA A 465 -2.35 10.51 -19.34
C ALA A 465 -0.96 10.37 -18.72
N VAL A 466 -0.02 9.84 -19.47
CA VAL A 466 1.38 9.61 -19.05
C VAL A 466 2.30 10.29 -20.03
N ARG A 467 3.29 11.03 -19.54
CA ARG A 467 4.39 11.59 -20.36
C ARG A 467 5.70 10.92 -19.99
N PHE A 468 6.39 10.36 -20.97
CA PHE A 468 7.66 9.66 -20.82
C PHE A 468 8.83 10.60 -21.14
N ASP A 469 9.08 11.56 -20.26
CA ASP A 469 9.87 12.76 -20.57
C ASP A 469 11.39 12.62 -20.40
N ASP A 470 11.90 11.87 -19.41
CA ASP A 470 13.31 11.98 -19.06
C ASP A 470 14.02 10.71 -18.58
N ARG A 471 13.34 9.55 -18.57
CA ARG A 471 13.88 8.30 -17.99
C ARG A 471 13.72 7.10 -18.92
N PRO A 472 14.63 6.92 -19.91
CA PRO A 472 14.61 5.72 -20.74
C PRO A 472 14.94 4.48 -19.90
N GLY A 473 14.51 3.32 -20.39
CA GLY A 473 14.78 2.05 -19.74
C GLY A 473 13.53 1.20 -19.55
N ALA A 474 13.67 0.14 -18.78
CA ALA A 474 12.60 -0.79 -18.48
C ALA A 474 11.98 -0.48 -17.12
N TRP A 475 10.67 -0.34 -17.09
CA TRP A 475 9.92 0.01 -15.91
C TRP A 475 8.79 -1.00 -15.66
N MET A 476 8.38 -1.15 -14.42
CA MET A 476 7.23 -1.99 -14.09
C MET A 476 5.95 -1.17 -13.99
N TYR A 477 4.84 -1.83 -14.26
CA TYR A 477 3.51 -1.42 -13.83
C TYR A 477 2.78 -2.64 -13.27
N HIS A 478 2.01 -2.45 -12.21
CA HIS A 478 1.36 -3.58 -11.55
C HIS A 478 0.19 -3.14 -10.65
N CYS A 479 -0.62 -4.12 -10.24
CA CYS A 479 -1.53 -3.94 -9.12
C CYS A 479 -0.72 -3.82 -7.83
N HIS A 480 -1.04 -2.86 -6.97
CA HIS A 480 -0.32 -2.68 -5.70
C HIS A 480 -0.96 -3.44 -4.51
N ILE A 481 -1.91 -4.33 -4.76
CA ILE A 481 -2.13 -5.46 -3.86
C ILE A 481 -1.00 -6.44 -4.16
N LEU A 482 -0.04 -6.57 -3.23
CA LEU A 482 1.22 -7.27 -3.50
C LEU A 482 1.00 -8.75 -3.82
N ASP A 483 0.03 -9.40 -3.18
CA ASP A 483 -0.38 -10.76 -3.51
C ASP A 483 -0.87 -10.89 -4.96
N HIS A 484 -1.58 -9.88 -5.49
CA HIS A 484 -2.03 -9.85 -6.90
C HIS A 484 -0.86 -9.65 -7.86
N ALA A 485 0.09 -8.78 -7.49
CA ALA A 485 1.31 -8.58 -8.25
C ALA A 485 2.10 -9.89 -8.38
N GLU A 486 2.35 -10.57 -7.25
CA GLU A 486 3.06 -11.87 -7.22
C GLU A 486 2.29 -12.97 -7.99
N ALA A 487 0.95 -12.93 -7.99
CA ALA A 487 0.13 -13.85 -8.81
C ALA A 487 0.13 -13.50 -10.31
N GLY A 488 0.88 -12.46 -10.74
CA GLY A 488 1.11 -12.12 -12.13
C GLY A 488 0.42 -10.86 -12.66
N MET A 489 -0.27 -10.05 -11.83
CA MET A 489 -0.91 -8.79 -12.27
C MET A 489 0.13 -7.68 -12.41
N MET A 490 1.11 -7.90 -13.26
CA MET A 490 2.24 -7.01 -13.56
C MET A 490 2.55 -7.00 -15.06
N GLY A 491 3.31 -6.00 -15.49
CA GLY A 491 3.89 -5.93 -16.82
C GLY A 491 5.11 -5.02 -16.87
N THR A 492 5.82 -5.08 -17.98
CA THR A 492 7.00 -4.24 -18.24
C THR A 492 6.70 -3.21 -19.30
N LEU A 493 7.13 -1.98 -19.05
CA LEU A 493 7.14 -0.86 -19.99
C LEU A 493 8.59 -0.61 -20.40
N LEU A 494 8.87 -0.59 -21.69
CA LEU A 494 10.17 -0.22 -22.23
C LEU A 494 10.08 1.16 -22.90
N VAL A 495 10.72 2.14 -22.27
CA VAL A 495 10.85 3.49 -22.82
C VAL A 495 12.17 3.59 -23.58
N ARG A 496 12.08 3.63 -24.92
CA ARG A 496 13.26 3.67 -25.80
C ARG A 496 13.71 5.10 -26.01
N ASP A 497 15.00 5.33 -25.80
CA ASP A 497 15.65 6.56 -26.23
C ASP A 497 16.02 6.41 -27.72
N PRO A 498 15.48 7.24 -28.62
CA PRO A 498 15.82 7.18 -30.05
C PRO A 498 17.30 7.45 -30.35
N ALA A 499 18.01 8.11 -29.42
CA ALA A 499 19.43 8.45 -29.56
C ALA A 499 20.37 7.35 -29.07
N SER A 500 19.84 6.32 -28.40
CA SER A 500 20.65 5.23 -27.83
C SER A 500 20.45 3.91 -28.59
N ALA A 501 21.49 3.06 -28.60
CA ALA A 501 21.36 1.71 -29.16
C ALA A 501 20.34 0.90 -28.35
N ALA A 502 19.50 0.12 -29.04
CA ALA A 502 18.50 -0.73 -28.37
C ALA A 502 19.20 -1.74 -27.44
N ALA A 503 18.88 -1.69 -26.16
CA ALA A 503 19.27 -2.75 -25.23
C ALA A 503 18.19 -3.84 -25.25
N ASP A 504 18.63 -5.11 -25.33
CA ASP A 504 17.74 -6.26 -25.14
C ASP A 504 17.36 -6.35 -23.66
N LEU A 505 16.07 -6.49 -23.38
CA LEU A 505 15.61 -6.76 -22.00
C LEU A 505 15.88 -8.21 -21.62
N PRO A 506 16.28 -8.48 -20.38
CA PRO A 506 16.25 -9.82 -19.85
C PRO A 506 14.82 -10.37 -19.84
N ALA A 507 14.66 -11.69 -19.94
CA ALA A 507 13.36 -12.30 -19.76
C ALA A 507 12.83 -12.05 -18.34
N PRO A 508 11.51 -11.84 -18.16
CA PRO A 508 10.92 -11.70 -16.83
C PRO A 508 11.29 -12.88 -15.94
N MET A 509 11.77 -12.60 -14.74
CA MET A 509 12.04 -13.68 -13.77
C MET A 509 10.73 -14.11 -13.12
N HIS A 510 10.52 -15.41 -13.07
CA HIS A 510 9.44 -16.01 -12.30
C HIS A 510 10.01 -16.38 -10.93
N ASN A 511 9.64 -15.63 -9.92
CA ASN A 511 9.96 -15.98 -8.53
C ASN A 511 8.79 -16.79 -7.97
N HIS A 512 9.03 -18.05 -7.68
CA HIS A 512 8.15 -18.95 -6.94
C HIS A 512 8.55 -18.98 -5.48
#